data_558d83219cbc6ff366fd350b1e90a9c8
#
_entry.id   558d83219cbc6ff366fd350b1e90a9c8
#
_cell.length_a   1.000
_cell.length_b   1.000
_cell.length_c   1.000
_cell.angle_alpha   90.00
_cell.angle_beta   90.00
_cell.angle_gamma   90.00
#
_symmetry.space_group_name_H-M   'P 1'
#
loop_
_entity.id
_entity.type
_entity.pdbx_description
1 polymer ?
#
loop_
_entity_poly.entity_id
_entity_poly.type
_entity_poly.pdbx_seq_one_letter_code
_entity_poly.pdbx_strand_id
1 'polypeptide(L)'
;MQQFVGLDWATRRARWCAITPAGAVIDEGWIAADEDGLATLVARLGGDGVVACLEMMSGAAWIRERLTDGGWIVQIADARKAKAVGSLAAKTDKLDARVLAELARRDLVPQVHVPTFADRELKERLGTALRRRFR
;
A
#
# COMPACT_ATOMS: atom_id res chain seq x y z
N MET A 1 13.76 -9.96 -8.91
CA MET A 1 13.31 -10.96 -7.94
C MET A 1 12.06 -10.44 -7.22
N GLN A 2 11.07 -11.26 -7.04
CA GLN A 2 9.83 -10.86 -6.38
C GLN A 2 10.05 -10.61 -4.89
N GLN A 3 9.48 -9.53 -4.38
CA GLN A 3 9.50 -9.15 -2.98
C GLN A 3 8.11 -8.69 -2.54
N PHE A 4 7.81 -8.91 -1.28
CA PHE A 4 6.56 -8.43 -0.67
C PHE A 4 6.92 -7.46 0.44
N VAL A 5 6.37 -6.26 0.40
CA VAL A 5 6.72 -5.18 1.31
C VAL A 5 5.49 -4.74 2.07
N GLY A 6 5.59 -4.68 3.38
CA GLY A 6 4.59 -4.05 4.23
C GLY A 6 5.05 -2.66 4.63
N LEU A 7 4.13 -1.70 4.62
CA LEU A 7 4.35 -0.32 5.04
C LEU A 7 3.38 0.05 6.16
N ASP A 8 3.93 0.33 7.32
CA ASP A 8 3.20 0.85 8.47
C ASP A 8 3.47 2.34 8.58
N TRP A 9 2.56 3.14 8.04
CA TRP A 9 2.74 4.58 7.86
C TRP A 9 2.27 5.36 9.10
N ALA A 10 3.13 6.22 9.61
CA ALA A 10 2.81 7.12 10.72
C ALA A 10 3.13 8.57 10.32
N THR A 11 2.97 9.50 11.24
CA THR A 11 3.04 10.93 10.94
C THR A 11 4.43 11.40 10.49
N ARG A 12 5.49 10.92 11.15
CA ARG A 12 6.85 11.38 10.87
C ARG A 12 7.71 10.37 10.15
N ARG A 13 7.45 9.09 10.38
CA ARG A 13 8.22 8.01 9.79
C ARG A 13 7.35 6.80 9.54
N ALA A 14 7.78 5.96 8.63
CA ALA A 14 7.10 4.72 8.31
C ALA A 14 8.03 3.53 8.56
N ARG A 15 7.48 2.48 9.15
CA ARG A 15 8.17 1.20 9.28
C ARG A 15 7.91 0.37 8.04
N TRP A 16 8.92 -0.27 7.52
CA TRP A 16 8.76 -1.17 6.37
C TRP A 16 9.47 -2.50 6.61
N CYS A 17 8.95 -3.53 5.98
CA CYS A 17 9.51 -4.88 6.01
C CYS A 17 9.38 -5.51 4.63
N ALA A 18 10.47 -6.01 4.08
CA ALA A 18 10.49 -6.72 2.81
C ALA A 18 10.77 -8.20 3.05
N ILE A 19 9.97 -9.07 2.45
CA ILE A 19 10.09 -10.51 2.59
C ILE A 19 10.16 -11.19 1.22
N THR A 20 10.76 -12.38 1.20
CA THR A 20 10.83 -13.23 0.00
C THR A 20 9.49 -13.91 -0.25
N PRO A 21 9.29 -14.52 -1.44
CA PRO A 21 8.11 -15.37 -1.68
C PRO A 21 7.98 -16.54 -0.71
N ALA A 22 9.08 -16.96 -0.09
CA ALA A 22 9.07 -18.00 0.94
C ALA A 22 8.78 -17.47 2.36
N GLY A 23 8.65 -16.14 2.52
CA GLY A 23 8.34 -15.52 3.80
C GLY A 23 9.55 -15.15 4.67
N ALA A 24 10.76 -15.24 4.15
CA ALA A 24 11.96 -14.84 4.87
C ALA A 24 12.18 -13.33 4.77
N VAL A 25 12.53 -12.67 5.87
CA VAL A 25 12.83 -11.24 5.87
C VAL A 25 14.10 -10.98 5.09
N ILE A 26 14.02 -10.17 4.04
CA ILE A 26 15.16 -9.71 3.25
C ILE A 26 15.81 -8.51 3.92
N ASP A 27 14.96 -7.55 4.32
CA ASP A 27 15.39 -6.27 4.85
C ASP A 27 14.23 -5.61 5.57
N GLU A 28 14.51 -4.71 6.50
CA GLU A 28 13.49 -3.94 7.20
C GLU A 28 14.10 -2.67 7.77
N GLY A 29 13.29 -1.69 8.04
CA GLY A 29 13.80 -0.43 8.58
C GLY A 29 12.75 0.65 8.67
N TRP A 30 13.21 1.87 8.71
CA TRP A 30 12.42 3.07 8.79
C TRP A 30 12.74 4.00 7.64
N ILE A 31 11.72 4.71 7.16
CA ILE A 31 11.89 5.82 6.23
C ILE A 31 11.17 7.05 6.78
N ALA A 32 11.56 8.23 6.33
CA ALA A 32 10.76 9.43 6.57
C ALA A 32 9.39 9.27 5.90
N ALA A 33 8.33 9.73 6.56
CA ALA A 33 6.97 9.63 6.03
C ALA A 33 6.69 10.77 5.06
N ASP A 34 7.45 10.81 3.97
CA ASP A 34 7.38 11.84 2.93
C ASP A 34 7.83 11.29 1.58
N GLU A 35 7.83 12.14 0.57
CA GLU A 35 8.23 11.77 -0.79
C GLU A 35 9.67 11.28 -0.88
N ASP A 36 10.59 11.93 -0.16
CA ASP A 36 12.00 11.54 -0.14
C ASP A 36 12.18 10.16 0.49
N GLY A 37 11.45 9.87 1.55
CA GLY A 37 11.46 8.55 2.19
C GLY A 37 11.00 7.46 1.24
N LEU A 38 9.93 7.69 0.48
CA LEU A 38 9.44 6.73 -0.51
C LEU A 38 10.45 6.53 -1.64
N ALA A 39 11.06 7.61 -2.15
CA ALA A 39 12.07 7.52 -3.18
C ALA A 39 13.30 6.73 -2.71
N THR A 40 13.72 6.94 -1.47
CA THR A 40 14.82 6.20 -0.85
C THR A 40 14.49 4.71 -0.77
N LEU A 41 13.27 4.36 -0.39
CA LEU A 41 12.84 2.96 -0.28
C LEU A 41 12.83 2.27 -1.65
N VAL A 42 12.29 2.93 -2.68
CA VAL A 42 12.28 2.40 -4.05
C VAL A 42 13.71 2.19 -4.55
N ALA A 43 14.60 3.16 -4.30
CA ALA A 43 16.01 3.04 -4.68
C ALA A 43 16.69 1.84 -4.00
N ARG A 44 16.35 1.59 -2.74
CA ARG A 44 16.93 0.50 -1.95
C ARG A 44 16.44 -0.88 -2.39
N LEU A 45 15.14 -1.03 -2.63
CA LEU A 45 14.54 -2.34 -2.92
C LEU A 45 14.41 -2.63 -4.41
N GLY A 46 14.54 -1.62 -5.25
CA GLY A 46 14.35 -1.73 -6.69
C GLY A 46 12.90 -1.57 -7.11
N GLY A 47 12.65 -1.55 -8.40
CA GLY A 47 11.32 -1.31 -8.98
C GLY A 47 10.59 -2.56 -9.42
N ASP A 48 11.31 -3.58 -9.87
CA ASP A 48 10.70 -4.76 -10.48
C ASP A 48 10.31 -5.82 -9.47
N GLY A 49 9.11 -6.36 -9.61
CA GLY A 49 8.67 -7.51 -8.83
C GLY A 49 8.32 -7.18 -7.37
N VAL A 50 8.10 -5.92 -7.05
CA VAL A 50 7.74 -5.52 -5.69
C VAL A 50 6.22 -5.36 -5.57
N VAL A 51 5.63 -6.09 -4.63
CA VAL A 51 4.22 -5.95 -4.25
C VAL A 51 4.19 -5.40 -2.84
N ALA A 52 3.60 -4.23 -2.66
CA ALA A 52 3.52 -3.56 -1.37
C ALA A 52 2.10 -3.54 -0.84
N CYS A 53 1.97 -3.61 0.47
CA CYS A 53 0.70 -3.49 1.17
C CYS A 53 0.80 -2.42 2.25
N LEU A 54 -0.18 -1.54 2.30
CA LEU A 54 -0.36 -0.59 3.39
C LEU A 54 -1.83 -0.53 3.78
N GLU A 55 -2.07 -0.10 5.01
CA GLU A 55 -3.41 0.08 5.55
C GLU A 55 -4.04 1.34 4.96
N MET A 56 -5.35 1.30 4.68
CA MET A 56 -6.09 2.48 4.22
C MET A 56 -6.03 3.59 5.26
N MET A 57 -5.59 4.76 4.84
CA MET A 57 -5.49 5.95 5.68
C MET A 57 -5.43 7.19 4.77
N SER A 58 -5.51 8.37 5.39
CA SER A 58 -5.32 9.63 4.67
C SER A 58 -3.93 9.65 4.03
N GLY A 59 -3.87 9.89 2.73
CA GLY A 59 -2.62 9.86 1.97
C GLY A 59 -2.28 8.52 1.33
N ALA A 60 -3.06 7.45 1.57
CA ALA A 60 -2.78 6.13 0.97
C ALA A 60 -2.75 6.18 -0.55
N ALA A 61 -3.66 6.93 -1.17
CA ALA A 61 -3.68 7.09 -2.63
C ALA A 61 -2.41 7.76 -3.16
N TRP A 62 -1.92 8.77 -2.47
CA TRP A 62 -0.68 9.45 -2.82
C TRP A 62 0.53 8.53 -2.70
N ILE A 63 0.61 7.75 -1.61
CA ILE A 63 1.67 6.75 -1.42
C ILE A 63 1.65 5.73 -2.56
N ARG A 64 0.47 5.20 -2.88
CA ARG A 64 0.31 4.26 -3.99
C ARG A 64 0.81 4.83 -5.31
N GLU A 65 0.46 6.07 -5.62
CA GLU A 65 0.89 6.72 -6.86
C GLU A 65 2.41 6.84 -6.92
N ARG A 66 3.05 7.27 -5.84
CA ARG A 66 4.51 7.41 -5.79
C ARG A 66 5.23 6.07 -5.96
N LEU A 67 4.76 5.04 -5.30
CA LEU A 67 5.34 3.70 -5.41
C LEU A 67 5.07 3.07 -6.77
N THR A 68 3.87 3.28 -7.32
CA THR A 68 3.51 2.80 -8.67
C THR A 68 4.39 3.46 -9.73
N ASP A 69 4.69 4.73 -9.60
CA ASP A 69 5.63 5.44 -10.48
C ASP A 69 7.03 4.80 -10.43
N GLY A 70 7.40 4.24 -9.29
CA GLY A 70 8.66 3.50 -9.11
C GLY A 70 8.62 2.05 -9.61
N GLY A 71 7.51 1.61 -10.17
CA GLY A 71 7.35 0.26 -10.73
C GLY A 71 6.70 -0.75 -9.79
N TRP A 72 6.25 -0.35 -8.60
CA TRP A 72 5.66 -1.25 -7.62
C TRP A 72 4.17 -1.49 -7.89
N ILE A 73 3.70 -2.67 -7.49
CA ILE A 73 2.27 -2.98 -7.38
C ILE A 73 1.88 -2.72 -5.93
N VAL A 74 0.87 -1.88 -5.70
CA VAL A 74 0.49 -1.45 -4.35
C VAL A 74 -0.94 -1.85 -4.04
N GLN A 75 -1.12 -2.53 -2.92
CA GLN A 75 -2.41 -2.95 -2.40
C GLN A 75 -2.73 -2.14 -1.15
N ILE A 76 -3.91 -1.53 -1.13
CA ILE A 76 -4.39 -0.76 0.02
C ILE A 76 -5.41 -1.63 0.75
N ALA A 77 -5.10 -1.98 2.00
CA ALA A 77 -5.93 -2.87 2.79
C ALA A 77 -7.01 -2.12 3.58
N ASP A 78 -8.22 -2.67 3.60
CA ASP A 78 -9.24 -2.28 4.56
C ASP A 78 -8.75 -2.68 5.96
N ALA A 79 -8.56 -1.71 6.84
CA ALA A 79 -7.95 -1.92 8.14
C ALA A 79 -8.69 -2.95 8.99
N ARG A 80 -10.01 -2.86 9.03
CA ARG A 80 -10.84 -3.75 9.85
C ARG A 80 -10.80 -5.18 9.34
N LYS A 81 -10.97 -5.37 8.05
CA LYS A 81 -10.91 -6.70 7.42
C LYS A 81 -9.51 -7.28 7.48
N ALA A 82 -8.49 -6.46 7.29
CA ALA A 82 -7.10 -6.89 7.36
C ALA A 82 -6.72 -7.36 8.77
N LYS A 83 -7.21 -6.71 9.82
CA LYS A 83 -6.99 -7.15 11.21
C LYS A 83 -7.60 -8.52 11.47
N ALA A 84 -8.81 -8.76 10.96
CA ALA A 84 -9.46 -10.07 11.11
C ALA A 84 -8.67 -11.17 10.41
N VAL A 85 -8.21 -10.93 9.17
CA VAL A 85 -7.38 -11.89 8.42
C VAL A 85 -6.01 -12.06 9.08
N GLY A 86 -5.39 -10.97 9.52
CA GLY A 86 -4.09 -10.99 10.19
C GLY A 86 -4.12 -11.78 11.49
N SER A 87 -5.18 -11.66 12.26
CA SER A 87 -5.39 -12.44 13.49
C SER A 87 -5.40 -13.94 13.21
N LEU A 88 -6.02 -14.39 12.14
CA LEU A 88 -6.06 -15.79 11.74
C LEU A 88 -4.73 -16.27 11.16
N ALA A 89 -4.09 -15.47 10.31
CA ALA A 89 -2.88 -15.85 9.58
C ALA A 89 -1.61 -15.73 10.41
N ALA A 90 -1.50 -14.70 11.26
CA ALA A 90 -0.30 -14.38 12.04
C ALA A 90 -0.52 -14.38 13.55
N LYS A 91 -1.70 -14.74 14.01
CA LYS A 91 -2.08 -14.78 15.44
C LYS A 91 -1.83 -13.46 16.18
N THR A 92 -2.09 -12.35 15.50
CA THR A 92 -1.92 -11.00 16.04
C THR A 92 -3.02 -10.08 15.51
N ASP A 93 -3.51 -9.17 16.36
CA ASP A 93 -4.48 -8.14 15.97
C ASP A 93 -3.79 -6.90 15.38
N LYS A 94 -2.47 -6.86 15.45
CA LYS A 94 -1.70 -5.70 15.06
C LYS A 94 -1.26 -5.79 13.60
N LEU A 95 -1.55 -4.75 12.82
CA LEU A 95 -1.11 -4.64 11.42
C LEU A 95 0.23 -3.90 11.34
N ASP A 96 1.30 -4.52 11.80
CA ASP A 96 2.63 -3.98 11.59
C ASP A 96 3.14 -4.27 10.18
N ALA A 97 4.30 -3.72 9.85
CA ALA A 97 4.87 -3.86 8.51
C ALA A 97 5.06 -5.32 8.09
N ARG A 98 5.47 -6.18 9.01
CA ARG A 98 5.68 -7.60 8.71
C ARG A 98 4.36 -8.32 8.42
N VAL A 99 3.32 -8.05 9.19
CA VAL A 99 1.99 -8.62 8.97
C VAL A 99 1.44 -8.18 7.62
N LEU A 100 1.58 -6.91 7.28
CA LEU A 100 1.16 -6.39 5.98
C LEU A 100 1.92 -7.06 4.82
N ALA A 101 3.22 -7.28 4.97
CA ALA A 101 4.02 -8.01 3.99
C ALA A 101 3.53 -9.46 3.83
N GLU A 102 3.22 -10.13 4.93
CA GLU A 102 2.67 -11.49 4.93
C GLU A 102 1.31 -11.58 4.23
N LEU A 103 0.43 -10.62 4.48
CA LEU A 103 -0.87 -10.58 3.79
C LEU A 103 -0.68 -10.44 2.28
N ALA A 104 0.25 -9.59 1.84
CA ALA A 104 0.56 -9.45 0.42
C ALA A 104 1.12 -10.74 -0.17
N ARG A 105 2.06 -11.38 0.52
CA ARG A 105 2.68 -12.62 0.08
C ARG A 105 1.67 -13.76 -0.08
N ARG A 106 0.71 -13.85 0.82
CA ARG A 106 -0.31 -14.90 0.83
C ARG A 106 -1.53 -14.57 -0.03
N ASP A 107 -1.52 -13.42 -0.68
CA ASP A 107 -2.66 -12.91 -1.46
C ASP A 107 -3.95 -12.85 -0.63
N LEU A 108 -3.81 -12.38 0.60
CA LEU A 108 -4.91 -12.26 1.57
C LEU A 108 -5.28 -10.81 1.90
N VAL A 109 -4.81 -9.85 1.11
CA VAL A 109 -5.12 -8.44 1.35
C VAL A 109 -6.57 -8.16 0.97
N PRO A 110 -7.42 -7.78 1.94
CA PRO A 110 -8.77 -7.32 1.63
C PRO A 110 -8.70 -5.89 1.11
N GLN A 111 -8.52 -5.76 -0.20
CA GLN A 111 -8.24 -4.47 -0.82
C GLN A 111 -9.44 -3.55 -0.82
N VAL A 112 -9.16 -2.26 -0.54
CA VAL A 112 -10.10 -1.16 -0.73
C VAL A 112 -9.81 -0.54 -2.09
N HIS A 113 -10.85 -0.28 -2.88
CA HIS A 113 -10.68 0.48 -4.10
C HIS A 113 -10.55 1.97 -3.76
N VAL A 114 -9.36 2.51 -3.99
CA VAL A 114 -9.10 3.94 -3.86
C VAL A 114 -8.89 4.48 -5.27
N PRO A 115 -9.77 5.38 -5.76
CA PRO A 115 -9.64 5.91 -7.11
C PRO A 115 -8.29 6.59 -7.37
N THR A 116 -7.75 6.39 -8.57
CA THR A 116 -6.59 7.13 -9.04
C THR A 116 -7.00 8.57 -9.31
N PHE A 117 -6.02 9.45 -9.50
CA PHE A 117 -6.28 10.83 -9.89
C PHE A 117 -7.09 10.89 -11.20
N ALA A 118 -6.75 10.06 -12.18
CA ALA A 118 -7.47 9.97 -13.45
C ALA A 118 -8.93 9.54 -13.26
N ASP A 119 -9.19 8.56 -12.40
CA ASP A 119 -10.54 8.10 -12.07
C ASP A 119 -11.36 9.21 -11.42
N ARG A 120 -10.77 9.99 -10.53
CA ARG A 120 -11.44 11.12 -9.88
C ARG A 120 -11.82 12.20 -10.88
N GLU A 121 -10.92 12.56 -11.79
CA GLU A 121 -11.19 13.51 -12.85
C GLU A 121 -12.36 13.06 -13.71
N LEU A 122 -12.39 11.80 -14.12
CA LEU A 122 -13.45 11.24 -14.92
C LEU A 122 -14.80 11.32 -14.20
N LYS A 123 -14.86 10.96 -12.92
CA LYS A 123 -16.06 11.06 -12.10
C LYS A 123 -16.56 12.50 -11.98
N GLU A 124 -15.66 13.44 -11.76
CA GLU A 124 -16.01 14.86 -11.67
C GLU A 124 -16.59 15.37 -12.99
N ARG A 125 -15.98 15.03 -14.12
CA ARG A 125 -16.46 15.40 -15.45
C ARG A 125 -17.84 14.81 -15.74
N LEU A 126 -18.04 13.54 -15.41
CA LEU A 126 -19.33 12.87 -15.57
C LEU A 126 -20.41 13.52 -14.68
N GLY A 127 -20.07 13.78 -13.42
CA GLY A 127 -20.98 14.47 -12.49
C GLY A 127 -21.36 15.85 -12.97
N THR A 128 -20.44 16.63 -13.52
CA THR A 128 -20.70 17.96 -14.09
C THR A 128 -21.60 17.86 -15.31
N ALA A 129 -21.33 16.93 -16.21
CA ALA A 129 -22.15 16.71 -17.41
C ALA A 129 -23.59 16.34 -17.04
N LEU A 130 -23.78 15.47 -16.06
CA LEU A 130 -25.11 15.09 -15.58
C LEU A 130 -25.85 16.27 -14.95
N ARG A 131 -25.17 17.07 -14.13
CA ARG A 131 -25.75 18.27 -13.52
C ARG A 131 -26.22 19.27 -14.57
N ARG A 132 -25.44 19.48 -15.63
CA ARG A 132 -25.81 20.36 -16.74
C ARG A 132 -27.04 19.85 -17.50
N ARG A 133 -27.13 18.53 -17.67
CA ARG A 133 -28.22 17.89 -18.43
C ARG A 133 -29.56 18.01 -17.73
N PHE A 134 -29.58 18.01 -16.38
CA PHE A 134 -30.78 17.98 -15.59
C PHE A 134 -31.14 19.30 -14.87
N ARG A 135 -30.52 20.38 -15.26
CA ARG A 135 -30.85 21.73 -14.74
C ARG A 135 -32.10 22.28 -15.36
#